data_f9ac7e8fc80394bd1269811a9de4bb9c
#
_entry.id   f9ac7e8fc80394bd1269811a9de4bb9c
#
_cell.length_a   1.000
_cell.length_b   1.000
_cell.length_c   1.000
_cell.angle_alpha   90.00
_cell.angle_beta   90.00
_cell.angle_gamma   90.00
#
_symmetry.space_group_name_H-M   'P 1'
#
loop_
_entity.id
_entity.type
_entity.pdbx_description
1 polymer ?
#
loop_
_entity_poly.entity_id
_entity_poly.type
_entity_poly.pdbx_seq_one_letter_code
_entity_poly.pdbx_strand_id
1 'polypeptide(L)'
;HDDAEYQVTLDSVNIELVRSIQPIKIIANNVTYRKNDETFVVTAPKTSVSFSIRALLHGVVAPSSIEVNRPTVYLFTSYGVGSGGENLNRKKLEYYFEGFEEFIERFNAEDRSYTESYINDIRINNAEVELHEVELGRKWVLSDLNYRFERHFTNMETSFSALLKLTEQVTSTIGLDAVYRPSGNKLALRAYFADLNPGEVVDNLLEPEKKRDFYQINLPLSGQIETLIDFDEVLKNRDDVAKSVDSAFEKIVF
;
A
#
# COMPACT_ATOMS: atom_id res chain seq x y z
N HIS A 1 25.98 -16.15 9.21
CA HIS A 1 24.53 -15.81 9.26
C HIS A 1 24.06 -15.52 7.84
N ASP A 2 23.89 -16.62 7.05
CA ASP A 2 23.53 -16.55 5.63
C ASP A 2 22.04 -16.84 5.38
N ASP A 3 21.17 -16.47 6.31
CA ASP A 3 19.72 -16.65 6.17
C ASP A 3 18.99 -15.33 5.97
N ALA A 4 19.63 -14.34 5.32
CA ALA A 4 18.92 -13.14 4.91
C ALA A 4 17.97 -13.52 3.78
N GLU A 5 16.66 -13.51 4.07
CA GLU A 5 15.58 -13.79 3.10
C GLU A 5 15.62 -12.84 1.90
N TYR A 6 16.34 -11.72 2.02
CA TYR A 6 16.39 -10.63 1.05
C TYR A 6 17.82 -10.17 0.76
N GLN A 7 18.06 -9.75 -0.47
CA GLN A 7 19.30 -9.13 -0.93
C GLN A 7 19.06 -7.68 -1.33
N VAL A 8 20.00 -6.81 -0.94
CA VAL A 8 19.98 -5.39 -1.34
C VAL A 8 21.28 -5.07 -2.06
N THR A 9 21.19 -4.50 -3.26
CA THR A 9 22.33 -3.98 -4.01
C THR A 9 22.08 -2.53 -4.38
N LEU A 10 23.14 -1.74 -4.53
CA LEU A 10 23.08 -0.35 -4.96
C LEU A 10 24.41 0.04 -5.65
N ASP A 11 24.37 1.04 -6.51
CA ASP A 11 25.56 1.50 -7.23
C ASP A 11 26.36 2.53 -6.43
N SER A 12 25.68 3.48 -5.82
CA SER A 12 26.34 4.55 -5.07
C SER A 12 25.48 5.14 -3.98
N VAL A 13 26.12 5.68 -2.95
CA VAL A 13 25.47 6.40 -1.85
C VAL A 13 26.13 7.77 -1.72
N ASN A 14 25.30 8.81 -1.64
CA ASN A 14 25.71 10.17 -1.36
C ASN A 14 25.06 10.66 -0.06
N ILE A 15 25.81 11.41 0.73
CA ILE A 15 25.30 12.06 1.93
C ILE A 15 25.24 13.56 1.67
N GLU A 16 24.06 14.13 1.82
CA GLU A 16 23.83 15.56 1.68
C GLU A 16 23.49 16.18 3.04
N LEU A 17 24.10 17.32 3.33
CA LEU A 17 23.73 18.17 4.46
C LEU A 17 22.82 19.28 3.94
N VAL A 18 21.55 19.24 4.35
CA VAL A 18 20.53 20.19 3.92
C VAL A 18 20.19 21.15 5.06
N ARG A 19 20.04 22.45 4.76
CA ARG A 19 19.55 23.42 5.74
C ARG A 19 18.04 23.27 5.92
N SER A 20 17.63 22.27 6.69
CA SER A 20 16.23 21.99 6.99
C SER A 20 16.10 21.37 8.39
N ILE A 21 14.88 21.11 8.82
CA ILE A 21 14.59 20.34 10.05
C ILE A 21 15.13 18.90 9.96
N GLN A 22 15.48 18.45 8.75
CA GLN A 22 16.07 17.13 8.46
C GLN A 22 17.41 17.33 7.75
N PRO A 23 18.50 17.65 8.48
CA PRO A 23 19.73 18.14 7.88
C PRO A 23 20.55 17.05 7.20
N ILE A 24 20.35 15.78 7.53
CA ILE A 24 21.08 14.67 6.96
C ILE A 24 20.18 13.90 6.02
N LYS A 25 20.54 13.89 4.74
CA LYS A 25 19.85 13.13 3.68
C LYS A 25 20.83 12.16 3.04
N ILE A 26 20.50 10.88 3.03
CA ILE A 26 21.21 9.86 2.28
C ILE A 26 20.48 9.61 0.98
N ILE A 27 21.22 9.62 -0.12
CA ILE A 27 20.70 9.33 -1.46
C ILE A 27 21.41 8.09 -1.96
N ALA A 28 20.64 7.03 -2.26
CA ALA A 28 21.11 5.82 -2.89
C ALA A 28 20.62 5.78 -4.34
N ASN A 29 21.54 5.42 -5.25
CA ASN A 29 21.25 5.31 -6.68
C ASN A 29 21.25 3.84 -7.11
N ASN A 30 20.31 3.51 -8.01
CA ASN A 30 20.13 2.18 -8.60
C ASN A 30 20.02 1.09 -7.53
N VAL A 31 19.10 1.32 -6.59
CA VAL A 31 18.83 0.35 -5.52
C VAL A 31 18.02 -0.81 -6.10
N THR A 32 18.50 -2.02 -5.87
CA THR A 32 17.74 -3.25 -6.14
C THR A 32 17.53 -3.99 -4.84
N TYR A 33 16.30 -4.30 -4.53
CA TYR A 33 15.86 -5.11 -3.40
C TYR A 33 15.17 -6.37 -3.95
N ARG A 34 15.67 -7.53 -3.59
CA ARG A 34 15.22 -8.81 -4.14
C ARG A 34 15.02 -9.82 -3.02
N LYS A 35 13.90 -10.55 -3.05
CA LYS A 35 13.72 -11.74 -2.25
C LYS A 35 14.49 -12.92 -2.87
N ASN A 36 15.05 -13.80 -2.06
CA ASN A 36 15.92 -14.90 -2.55
C ASN A 36 15.20 -15.87 -3.48
N ASP A 37 13.88 -16.04 -3.34
CA ASP A 37 13.04 -16.87 -4.20
C ASP A 37 12.58 -16.15 -5.49
N GLU A 38 13.04 -14.91 -5.70
CA GLU A 38 12.69 -14.04 -6.82
C GLU A 38 11.19 -13.73 -6.98
N THR A 39 10.36 -14.08 -6.00
CA THR A 39 8.92 -13.77 -6.01
C THR A 39 8.64 -12.29 -5.86
N PHE A 40 9.63 -11.53 -5.38
CA PHE A 40 9.55 -10.08 -5.18
C PHE A 40 10.86 -9.41 -5.57
N VAL A 41 10.78 -8.47 -6.51
CA VAL A 41 11.93 -7.66 -6.94
C VAL A 41 11.50 -6.20 -7.03
N VAL A 42 12.27 -5.31 -6.41
CA VAL A 42 12.10 -3.85 -6.53
C VAL A 42 13.39 -3.25 -7.05
N THR A 43 13.29 -2.42 -8.07
CA THR A 43 14.39 -1.59 -8.54
C THR A 43 13.99 -0.12 -8.47
N ALA A 44 14.89 0.72 -7.96
CA ALA A 44 14.65 2.15 -7.85
C ALA A 44 15.87 2.94 -8.32
N PRO A 45 15.75 3.76 -9.38
CA PRO A 45 16.84 4.58 -9.85
C PRO A 45 17.39 5.54 -8.81
N LYS A 46 16.50 6.04 -7.93
CA LYS A 46 16.88 6.95 -6.85
C LYS A 46 15.97 6.75 -5.65
N THR A 47 16.59 6.50 -4.51
CA THR A 47 15.96 6.45 -3.19
C THR A 47 16.65 7.44 -2.27
N SER A 48 15.89 8.19 -1.50
CA SER A 48 16.45 9.08 -0.50
C SER A 48 15.80 8.90 0.85
N VAL A 49 16.62 8.96 1.90
CA VAL A 49 16.21 8.83 3.30
C VAL A 49 16.75 10.02 4.06
N SER A 50 15.88 10.78 4.71
CA SER A 50 16.27 11.84 5.65
C SER A 50 16.12 11.33 7.07
N PHE A 51 17.05 11.75 7.95
CA PHE A 51 17.07 11.30 9.33
C PHE A 51 16.50 12.33 10.30
N SER A 52 15.88 11.83 11.34
CA SER A 52 15.29 12.65 12.40
C SER A 52 16.36 13.20 13.34
N ILE A 53 16.51 14.54 13.39
CA ILE A 53 17.37 15.18 14.43
C ILE A 53 16.89 14.79 15.83
N ARG A 54 15.59 14.74 16.04
CA ARG A 54 15.03 14.38 17.34
C ARG A 54 15.47 12.99 17.77
N ALA A 55 15.47 12.02 16.85
CA ALA A 55 15.99 10.68 17.12
C ALA A 55 17.48 10.70 17.45
N LEU A 56 18.27 11.42 16.65
CA LEU A 56 19.71 11.53 16.87
C LEU A 56 20.06 12.14 18.22
N LEU A 57 19.31 13.14 18.69
CA LEU A 57 19.48 13.74 20.02
C LEU A 57 19.19 12.75 21.16
N HIS A 58 18.40 11.70 20.89
CA HIS A 58 18.15 10.58 21.83
C HIS A 58 19.08 9.39 21.61
N GLY A 59 20.10 9.54 20.75
CA GLY A 59 21.04 8.45 20.43
C GLY A 59 20.47 7.37 19.50
N VAL A 60 19.35 7.64 18.83
CA VAL A 60 18.67 6.70 17.92
C VAL A 60 18.87 7.17 16.48
N VAL A 61 19.27 6.26 15.60
CA VAL A 61 19.30 6.50 14.15
C VAL A 61 17.98 6.04 13.55
N ALA A 62 17.10 6.98 13.24
CA ALA A 62 15.78 6.69 12.71
C ALA A 62 15.45 7.57 11.49
N PRO A 63 14.82 7.02 10.44
CA PRO A 63 14.37 7.78 9.29
C PRO A 63 13.24 8.73 9.71
N SER A 64 13.16 9.88 9.09
CA SER A 64 12.05 10.84 9.22
C SER A 64 11.28 11.03 7.92
N SER A 65 11.94 10.85 6.78
CA SER A 65 11.32 10.90 5.46
C SER A 65 11.99 9.90 4.53
N ILE A 66 11.17 9.23 3.73
CA ILE A 66 11.61 8.27 2.71
C ILE A 66 10.99 8.70 1.38
N GLU A 67 11.82 8.83 0.35
CA GLU A 67 11.36 9.15 -0.99
C GLU A 67 11.97 8.17 -2.00
N VAL A 68 11.12 7.54 -2.81
CA VAL A 68 11.51 6.60 -3.85
C VAL A 68 10.98 7.11 -5.19
N ASN A 69 11.88 7.31 -6.14
CA ASN A 69 11.53 7.87 -7.43
C ASN A 69 11.60 6.82 -8.53
N ARG A 70 10.49 6.66 -9.24
CA ARG A 70 10.29 5.75 -10.37
C ARG A 70 10.72 4.31 -10.07
N PRO A 71 10.30 3.72 -8.94
CA PRO A 71 10.60 2.32 -8.72
C PRO A 71 9.80 1.44 -9.68
N THR A 72 10.40 0.32 -10.07
CA THR A 72 9.71 -0.78 -10.74
C THR A 72 9.64 -1.95 -9.77
N VAL A 73 8.45 -2.48 -9.58
CA VAL A 73 8.15 -3.58 -8.67
C VAL A 73 7.62 -4.77 -9.46
N TYR A 74 8.27 -5.92 -9.32
CA TYR A 74 7.81 -7.18 -9.87
C TYR A 74 7.35 -8.10 -8.75
N LEU A 75 6.11 -8.55 -8.83
CA LEU A 75 5.49 -9.49 -7.91
C LEU A 75 5.08 -10.75 -8.67
N PHE A 76 5.54 -11.90 -8.21
CA PHE A 76 5.14 -13.20 -8.75
C PHE A 76 4.35 -13.95 -7.68
N THR A 77 3.13 -14.35 -7.99
CA THR A 77 2.27 -15.11 -7.08
C THR A 77 1.80 -16.40 -7.73
N SER A 78 1.89 -17.49 -6.97
CA SER A 78 1.36 -18.78 -7.36
C SER A 78 -0.13 -18.92 -7.07
N TYR A 79 -0.70 -18.00 -6.28
CA TYR A 79 -2.12 -18.05 -5.92
C TYR A 79 -2.85 -16.91 -6.62
N GLY A 80 -3.89 -17.25 -7.41
CA GLY A 80 -4.75 -16.28 -8.05
C GLY A 80 -5.40 -15.33 -7.02
N VAL A 81 -5.39 -14.04 -7.31
CA VAL A 81 -6.17 -13.06 -6.57
C VAL A 81 -7.65 -13.39 -6.79
N GLY A 82 -8.29 -14.07 -5.83
CA GLY A 82 -9.72 -14.45 -5.92
C GLY A 82 -10.02 -15.95 -5.94
N SER A 83 -9.02 -16.84 -6.02
CA SER A 83 -9.24 -18.30 -6.01
C SER A 83 -9.47 -18.91 -4.61
N GLY A 84 -9.48 -18.09 -3.55
CA GLY A 84 -9.75 -18.54 -2.20
C GLY A 84 -11.23 -18.47 -1.84
N GLY A 85 -11.85 -19.59 -1.51
CA GLY A 85 -13.18 -19.64 -0.95
C GLY A 85 -13.32 -18.76 0.31
N GLU A 86 -14.56 -18.48 0.75
CA GLU A 86 -14.93 -17.57 1.86
C GLU A 86 -14.05 -17.69 3.12
N ASN A 87 -13.59 -18.89 3.46
CA ASN A 87 -12.73 -19.12 4.62
C ASN A 87 -11.30 -18.59 4.47
N LEU A 88 -10.77 -18.53 3.25
CA LEU A 88 -9.42 -18.00 2.99
C LEU A 88 -9.43 -16.47 3.07
N ASN A 89 -10.49 -15.84 2.61
CA ASN A 89 -10.68 -14.39 2.68
C ASN A 89 -10.79 -13.91 4.13
N ARG A 90 -11.49 -14.67 4.98
CA ARG A 90 -11.64 -14.34 6.41
C ARG A 90 -10.30 -14.35 7.15
N LYS A 91 -9.50 -15.43 7.04
CA LYS A 91 -8.18 -15.52 7.67
C LYS A 91 -7.20 -14.46 7.16
N LYS A 92 -7.27 -14.13 5.87
CA LYS A 92 -6.44 -13.04 5.29
C LYS A 92 -6.86 -11.68 5.83
N LEU A 93 -8.14 -11.40 5.96
CA LEU A 93 -8.64 -10.16 6.54
C LEU A 93 -8.19 -10.01 8.00
N GLU A 94 -8.34 -11.07 8.82
CA GLU A 94 -7.84 -11.08 10.21
C GLU A 94 -6.36 -10.77 10.27
N TYR A 95 -5.53 -11.40 9.43
CA TYR A 95 -4.10 -11.15 9.35
C TYR A 95 -3.77 -9.70 8.95
N TYR A 96 -4.51 -9.12 7.99
CA TYR A 96 -4.30 -7.73 7.60
C TYR A 96 -4.73 -6.75 8.69
N PHE A 97 -5.81 -7.03 9.42
CA PHE A 97 -6.22 -6.20 10.55
C PHE A 97 -5.21 -6.23 11.69
N GLU A 98 -4.69 -7.41 12.05
CA GLU A 98 -3.65 -7.56 13.07
C GLU A 98 -2.36 -6.81 12.66
N GLY A 99 -1.93 -6.96 11.40
CA GLY A 99 -0.77 -6.25 10.88
C GLY A 99 -0.96 -4.74 10.85
N PHE A 100 -2.17 -4.26 10.55
CA PHE A 100 -2.49 -2.83 10.58
C PHE A 100 -2.51 -2.29 12.02
N GLU A 101 -3.08 -3.03 12.97
CA GLU A 101 -3.11 -2.67 14.39
C GLU A 101 -1.69 -2.53 14.94
N GLU A 102 -0.82 -3.53 14.71
CA GLU A 102 0.60 -3.49 15.09
C GLU A 102 1.34 -2.31 14.44
N PHE A 103 1.08 -2.06 13.16
CA PHE A 103 1.65 -0.92 12.44
C PHE A 103 1.23 0.40 13.10
N ILE A 104 -0.05 0.58 13.38
CA ILE A 104 -0.57 1.80 14.04
C ILE A 104 0.01 1.97 15.43
N GLU A 105 0.12 0.90 16.21
CA GLU A 105 0.73 0.93 17.54
C GLU A 105 2.18 1.39 17.47
N ARG A 106 2.99 0.78 16.61
CA ARG A 106 4.40 1.15 16.42
C ARG A 106 4.57 2.59 15.94
N PHE A 107 3.72 2.99 15.00
CA PHE A 107 3.74 4.37 14.48
C PHE A 107 3.29 5.40 15.52
N ASN A 108 2.31 5.09 16.35
CA ASN A 108 1.76 6.01 17.34
C ASN A 108 2.47 5.98 18.69
N ALA A 109 3.46 5.13 18.87
CA ALA A 109 4.19 5.04 20.14
C ALA A 109 4.64 6.44 20.63
N GLU A 110 4.02 6.93 21.68
CA GLU A 110 4.27 8.27 22.24
C GLU A 110 5.70 8.40 22.77
N ASP A 111 6.23 7.31 23.33
CA ASP A 111 7.58 7.21 23.84
C ASP A 111 8.64 7.08 22.74
N ARG A 112 8.19 6.96 21.49
CA ARG A 112 9.05 6.75 20.32
C ARG A 112 10.02 5.58 20.47
N SER A 113 9.56 4.51 21.08
CA SER A 113 10.32 3.27 21.30
C SER A 113 10.68 2.57 19.97
N TYR A 114 9.92 2.83 18.91
CA TYR A 114 10.13 2.25 17.58
C TYR A 114 10.72 3.27 16.61
N THR A 115 11.60 2.82 15.73
CA THR A 115 12.22 3.66 14.69
C THR A 115 11.18 4.22 13.72
N GLU A 116 10.12 3.48 13.44
CA GLU A 116 8.99 3.84 12.59
C GLU A 116 8.22 5.05 13.14
N SER A 117 8.20 5.23 14.46
CA SER A 117 7.51 6.35 15.09
C SER A 117 8.13 7.72 14.77
N TYR A 118 9.33 7.75 14.22
CA TYR A 118 10.00 8.97 13.75
C TYR A 118 9.68 9.33 12.30
N ILE A 119 9.11 8.41 11.52
CA ILE A 119 8.73 8.66 10.13
C ILE A 119 7.54 9.63 10.08
N ASN A 120 7.72 10.72 9.34
CA ASN A 120 6.68 11.74 9.14
C ASN A 120 6.20 11.81 7.68
N ASP A 121 7.00 11.34 6.73
CA ASP A 121 6.72 11.48 5.31
C ASP A 121 7.28 10.27 4.54
N ILE A 122 6.43 9.66 3.71
CA ILE A 122 6.86 8.64 2.75
C ILE A 122 6.27 9.03 1.39
N ARG A 123 7.11 9.06 0.36
CA ARG A 123 6.71 9.35 -1.03
C ARG A 123 7.26 8.30 -1.97
N ILE A 124 6.37 7.78 -2.81
CA ILE A 124 6.73 6.97 -3.96
C ILE A 124 6.17 7.70 -5.19
N ASN A 125 7.05 8.10 -6.09
CA ASN A 125 6.68 8.91 -7.24
C ASN A 125 6.83 8.09 -8.53
N ASN A 126 5.77 8.04 -9.33
CA ASN A 126 5.76 7.44 -10.67
C ASN A 126 6.29 5.99 -10.67
N ALA A 127 5.80 5.16 -9.75
CA ALA A 127 6.14 3.74 -9.71
C ALA A 127 5.43 2.96 -10.83
N GLU A 128 6.05 1.86 -11.23
CA GLU A 128 5.44 0.83 -12.06
C GLU A 128 5.41 -0.49 -11.27
N VAL A 129 4.24 -1.11 -11.18
CA VAL A 129 4.07 -2.38 -10.47
C VAL A 129 3.51 -3.40 -11.44
N GLU A 130 4.22 -4.51 -11.59
CA GLU A 130 3.79 -5.66 -12.37
C GLU A 130 3.50 -6.84 -11.43
N LEU A 131 2.25 -7.28 -11.40
CA LEU A 131 1.84 -8.48 -10.69
C LEU A 131 1.64 -9.61 -11.71
N HIS A 132 2.38 -10.69 -11.54
CA HIS A 132 2.31 -11.89 -12.37
C HIS A 132 1.64 -13.02 -11.58
N GLU A 133 0.44 -13.41 -11.99
CA GLU A 133 -0.27 -14.59 -11.49
C GLU A 133 0.15 -15.81 -12.34
N VAL A 134 1.16 -16.53 -11.85
CA VAL A 134 1.83 -17.60 -12.63
C VAL A 134 0.86 -18.71 -13.03
N GLU A 135 -0.01 -19.16 -12.10
CA GLU A 135 -0.96 -20.26 -12.36
C GLU A 135 -2.06 -19.90 -13.36
N LEU A 136 -2.46 -18.64 -13.39
CA LEU A 136 -3.52 -18.15 -14.27
C LEU A 136 -2.99 -17.54 -15.57
N GLY A 137 -1.67 -17.40 -15.68
CA GLY A 137 -1.03 -16.75 -16.83
C GLY A 137 -1.44 -15.29 -17.00
N ARG A 138 -1.83 -14.62 -15.91
CA ARG A 138 -2.31 -13.24 -15.93
C ARG A 138 -1.24 -12.25 -15.49
N LYS A 139 -1.29 -11.07 -16.10
CA LYS A 139 -0.41 -9.97 -15.75
C LYS A 139 -1.24 -8.71 -15.47
N TRP A 140 -1.01 -8.10 -14.31
CA TRP A 140 -1.58 -6.83 -13.92
C TRP A 140 -0.48 -5.78 -13.93
N VAL A 141 -0.76 -4.62 -14.49
CA VAL A 141 0.21 -3.51 -14.52
C VAL A 141 -0.44 -2.28 -13.94
N LEU A 142 0.17 -1.74 -12.89
CA LEU A 142 -0.11 -0.41 -12.38
C LEU A 142 1.02 0.52 -12.83
N SER A 143 0.72 1.56 -13.57
CA SER A 143 1.68 2.58 -13.99
C SER A 143 1.33 3.93 -13.39
N ASP A 144 2.29 4.86 -13.43
CA ASP A 144 2.15 6.20 -12.86
C ASP A 144 1.65 6.18 -11.40
N LEU A 145 2.06 5.13 -10.66
CA LEU A 145 1.67 4.96 -9.28
C LEU A 145 2.36 6.03 -8.42
N ASN A 146 1.54 6.78 -7.72
CA ASN A 146 1.99 7.75 -6.74
C ASN A 146 1.42 7.36 -5.37
N TYR A 147 2.28 7.32 -4.38
CA TYR A 147 1.90 7.06 -3.00
C TYR A 147 2.50 8.15 -2.12
N ARG A 148 1.71 8.66 -1.19
CA ARG A 148 2.12 9.63 -0.20
C ARG A 148 1.56 9.27 1.15
N PHE A 149 2.40 9.29 2.16
CA PHE A 149 2.02 9.22 3.57
C PHE A 149 2.58 10.44 4.28
N GLU A 150 1.77 11.10 5.08
CA GLU A 150 2.17 12.24 5.92
C GLU A 150 1.61 12.07 7.32
N ARG A 151 2.46 12.29 8.30
CA ARG A 151 2.06 12.36 9.70
C ARG A 151 1.99 13.80 10.13
N HIS A 152 0.84 14.20 10.60
CA HIS A 152 0.58 15.47 11.25
C HIS A 152 0.44 15.28 12.76
N PHE A 153 0.28 16.37 13.49
CA PHE A 153 0.13 16.32 14.96
C PHE A 153 -1.13 15.57 15.42
N THR A 154 -2.22 15.67 14.65
CA THR A 154 -3.54 15.15 15.03
C THR A 154 -4.02 13.98 14.18
N ASN A 155 -3.39 13.72 13.05
CA ASN A 155 -3.82 12.72 12.08
C ASN A 155 -2.64 12.20 11.26
N MET A 156 -2.87 11.05 10.61
CA MET A 156 -2.03 10.54 9.54
C MET A 156 -2.86 10.51 8.26
N GLU A 157 -2.26 10.95 7.17
CA GLU A 157 -2.88 10.99 5.86
C GLU A 157 -2.11 10.11 4.91
N THR A 158 -2.81 9.36 4.10
CA THR A 158 -2.21 8.63 3.00
C THR A 158 -3.04 8.80 1.75
N SER A 159 -2.37 8.91 0.62
CA SER A 159 -2.98 8.93 -0.69
C SER A 159 -2.26 7.98 -1.63
N PHE A 160 -3.02 7.35 -2.49
CA PHE A 160 -2.54 6.46 -3.53
C PHE A 160 -3.30 6.77 -4.82
N SER A 161 -2.60 6.83 -5.93
CA SER A 161 -3.20 6.89 -7.25
C SER A 161 -2.37 6.11 -8.25
N ALA A 162 -3.01 5.45 -9.21
CA ALA A 162 -2.34 4.71 -10.27
C ALA A 162 -3.22 4.60 -11.51
N LEU A 163 -2.60 4.30 -12.64
CA LEU A 163 -3.25 3.85 -13.86
C LEU A 163 -3.20 2.31 -13.90
N LEU A 164 -4.36 1.67 -13.80
CA LEU A 164 -4.50 0.23 -13.98
C LEU A 164 -4.61 -0.07 -15.47
N LYS A 165 -3.65 -0.78 -16.04
CA LYS A 165 -3.67 -1.27 -17.42
C LYS A 165 -4.35 -2.63 -17.45
N LEU A 166 -5.56 -2.67 -17.97
CA LEU A 166 -6.33 -3.90 -18.16
C LEU A 166 -5.94 -4.61 -19.45
N THR A 167 -5.70 -3.83 -20.51
CA THR A 167 -5.15 -4.27 -21.80
C THR A 167 -4.16 -3.22 -22.30
N GLU A 168 -3.54 -3.43 -23.46
CA GLU A 168 -2.66 -2.42 -24.07
C GLU A 168 -3.41 -1.13 -24.44
N GLN A 169 -4.71 -1.19 -24.61
CA GLN A 169 -5.56 -0.08 -25.09
C GLN A 169 -6.46 0.50 -24.00
N VAL A 170 -6.72 -0.24 -22.91
CA VAL A 170 -7.65 0.15 -21.85
C VAL A 170 -6.90 0.41 -20.56
N THR A 171 -6.99 1.65 -20.11
CA THR A 171 -6.44 2.08 -18.82
C THR A 171 -7.55 2.68 -17.97
N SER A 172 -7.55 2.38 -16.69
CA SER A 172 -8.47 2.94 -15.71
C SER A 172 -7.68 3.65 -14.62
N THR A 173 -8.16 4.80 -14.16
CA THR A 173 -7.57 5.46 -13.00
C THR A 173 -8.15 4.84 -11.74
N ILE A 174 -7.31 4.50 -10.79
CA ILE A 174 -7.72 4.05 -9.45
C ILE A 174 -7.00 4.88 -8.40
N GLY A 175 -7.65 5.11 -7.28
CA GLY A 175 -7.02 5.80 -6.16
C GLY A 175 -7.71 5.55 -4.83
N LEU A 176 -6.97 5.88 -3.78
CA LEU A 176 -7.37 5.74 -2.39
C LEU A 176 -6.82 6.91 -1.58
N ASP A 177 -7.67 7.60 -0.85
CA ASP A 177 -7.28 8.55 0.19
C ASP A 177 -7.71 7.99 1.55
N ALA A 178 -6.86 8.10 2.55
CA ALA A 178 -7.17 7.66 3.88
C ALA A 178 -6.66 8.66 4.92
N VAL A 179 -7.48 8.91 5.94
CA VAL A 179 -7.15 9.79 7.06
C VAL A 179 -7.43 9.06 8.37
N TYR A 180 -6.37 8.70 9.07
CA TYR A 180 -6.48 8.10 10.40
C TYR A 180 -6.35 9.16 11.49
N ARG A 181 -7.28 9.14 12.44
CA ARG A 181 -7.30 10.02 13.62
C ARG A 181 -7.12 9.22 14.90
N PRO A 182 -5.91 9.26 15.52
CA PRO A 182 -5.61 8.49 16.72
C PRO A 182 -6.54 8.83 17.90
N SER A 183 -6.93 10.11 18.06
CA SER A 183 -7.76 10.57 19.18
C SER A 183 -9.15 9.91 19.27
N GLY A 184 -9.62 9.31 18.22
CA GLY A 184 -10.92 8.61 18.19
C GLY A 184 -10.82 7.24 17.53
N ASN A 185 -9.59 6.74 17.30
CA ASN A 185 -9.30 5.46 16.65
C ASN A 185 -10.11 5.24 15.37
N LYS A 186 -10.21 6.30 14.53
CA LYS A 186 -11.07 6.31 13.33
C LYS A 186 -10.27 6.48 12.06
N LEU A 187 -10.64 5.70 11.05
CA LEU A 187 -10.07 5.74 9.71
C LEU A 187 -11.17 6.14 8.71
N ALA A 188 -11.03 7.31 8.11
CA ALA A 188 -11.85 7.71 6.96
C ALA A 188 -11.15 7.24 5.68
N LEU A 189 -11.85 6.53 4.83
CA LEU A 189 -11.38 6.04 3.55
C LEU A 189 -12.22 6.60 2.42
N ARG A 190 -11.58 6.97 1.31
CA ARG A 190 -12.21 7.30 0.05
C ARG A 190 -11.48 6.55 -1.07
N ALA A 191 -12.11 5.55 -1.64
CA ALA A 191 -11.65 4.88 -2.85
C ALA A 191 -12.37 5.46 -4.06
N TYR A 192 -11.65 5.68 -5.17
CA TYR A 192 -12.23 6.19 -6.40
C TYR A 192 -11.64 5.49 -7.62
N PHE A 193 -12.43 5.47 -8.67
CA PHE A 193 -12.02 4.93 -9.96
C PHE A 193 -12.64 5.75 -11.10
N ALA A 194 -11.94 5.82 -12.22
CA ALA A 194 -12.43 6.46 -13.42
C ALA A 194 -12.12 5.60 -14.65
N ASP A 195 -13.05 5.61 -15.59
CA ASP A 195 -12.95 4.91 -16.86
C ASP A 195 -12.74 3.38 -16.71
N LEU A 196 -13.27 2.80 -15.62
CA LEU A 196 -13.19 1.37 -15.37
C LEU A 196 -14.20 0.63 -16.26
N ASN A 197 -13.72 -0.22 -17.15
CA ASN A 197 -14.58 -1.10 -17.94
C ASN A 197 -14.86 -2.39 -17.19
N PRO A 198 -16.10 -2.64 -16.69
CA PRO A 198 -16.41 -3.84 -15.93
C PRO A 198 -16.17 -5.14 -16.70
N GLY A 199 -16.44 -5.16 -18.00
CA GLY A 199 -16.20 -6.32 -18.85
C GLY A 199 -14.75 -6.74 -18.88
N GLU A 200 -13.83 -5.77 -19.04
CA GLU A 200 -12.38 -6.02 -19.03
C GLU A 200 -11.87 -6.48 -17.66
N VAL A 201 -12.40 -5.86 -16.57
CA VAL A 201 -12.07 -6.28 -15.20
C VAL A 201 -12.51 -7.71 -14.94
N VAL A 202 -13.74 -8.02 -15.33
CA VAL A 202 -14.33 -9.36 -15.16
C VAL A 202 -13.58 -10.42 -15.95
N ASP A 203 -13.13 -10.08 -17.17
CA ASP A 203 -12.31 -10.99 -17.98
C ASP A 203 -10.99 -11.36 -17.30
N ASN A 204 -10.47 -10.46 -16.49
CA ASN A 204 -9.23 -10.66 -15.75
C ASN A 204 -9.44 -11.24 -14.34
N LEU A 205 -10.59 -11.01 -13.68
CA LEU A 205 -10.83 -11.39 -12.29
C LEU A 205 -11.64 -12.68 -12.12
N LEU A 206 -12.62 -12.93 -13.00
CA LEU A 206 -13.58 -14.03 -12.79
C LEU A 206 -13.26 -15.26 -13.62
N GLU A 207 -13.63 -16.41 -13.06
CA GLU A 207 -13.65 -17.68 -13.79
C GLU A 207 -14.68 -17.63 -14.94
N PRO A 208 -14.45 -18.35 -16.05
CA PRO A 208 -15.31 -18.31 -17.24
C PRO A 208 -16.81 -18.52 -16.96
N GLU A 209 -17.13 -19.32 -15.94
CA GLU A 209 -18.51 -19.65 -15.57
C GLU A 209 -19.26 -18.47 -14.93
N LYS A 210 -18.54 -17.59 -14.23
CA LYS A 210 -19.10 -16.42 -13.53
C LYS A 210 -19.16 -15.15 -14.40
N LYS A 211 -18.54 -15.17 -15.55
CA LYS A 211 -18.42 -14.02 -16.46
C LYS A 211 -19.76 -13.64 -17.13
N ARG A 212 -20.68 -14.56 -17.25
CA ARG A 212 -21.85 -14.48 -18.14
C ARG A 212 -22.76 -13.28 -17.89
N ASP A 213 -22.89 -12.85 -16.64
CA ASP A 213 -23.82 -11.79 -16.25
C ASP A 213 -23.23 -10.38 -16.39
N PHE A 214 -21.91 -10.27 -16.46
CA PHE A 214 -21.20 -9.00 -16.52
C PHE A 214 -20.82 -8.53 -17.94
N TYR A 215 -20.82 -9.41 -18.93
CA TYR A 215 -20.51 -9.05 -20.32
C TYR A 215 -21.49 -8.05 -20.96
N GLN A 216 -22.61 -7.79 -20.32
CA GLN A 216 -23.60 -6.84 -20.83
C GLN A 216 -23.26 -5.38 -20.51
N ILE A 217 -22.30 -5.14 -19.59
CA ILE A 217 -21.90 -3.79 -19.17
C ILE A 217 -20.56 -3.46 -19.84
N ASN A 218 -20.63 -2.98 -21.07
CA ASN A 218 -19.44 -2.58 -21.83
C ASN A 218 -19.30 -1.04 -21.90
N LEU A 219 -19.63 -0.36 -20.82
CA LEU A 219 -19.48 1.09 -20.67
C LEU A 219 -18.48 1.39 -19.59
N PRO A 220 -17.57 2.37 -19.80
CA PRO A 220 -16.66 2.80 -18.75
C PRO A 220 -17.46 3.42 -17.61
N LEU A 221 -17.15 2.99 -16.41
CA LEU A 221 -17.75 3.47 -15.17
C LEU A 221 -16.74 4.32 -14.40
N SER A 222 -17.26 5.35 -13.74
CA SER A 222 -16.50 6.15 -12.79
C SER A 222 -17.30 6.31 -11.52
N GLY A 223 -16.64 6.27 -10.39
CA GLY A 223 -17.30 6.36 -9.09
C GLY A 223 -16.34 6.53 -7.93
N GLN A 224 -16.92 6.72 -6.76
CA GLN A 224 -16.19 6.73 -5.50
C GLN A 224 -16.98 6.06 -4.41
N ILE A 225 -16.27 5.50 -3.44
CA ILE A 225 -16.81 4.88 -2.24
C ILE A 225 -16.16 5.57 -1.05
N GLU A 226 -16.96 6.07 -0.13
CA GLU A 226 -16.48 6.66 1.11
C GLU A 226 -16.96 5.83 2.29
N THR A 227 -16.08 5.59 3.26
CA THR A 227 -16.43 4.87 4.49
C THR A 227 -15.65 5.41 5.68
N LEU A 228 -16.24 5.25 6.86
CA LEU A 228 -15.62 5.56 8.14
C LEU A 228 -15.54 4.27 8.96
N ILE A 229 -14.33 3.85 9.27
CA ILE A 229 -14.07 2.66 10.10
C ILE A 229 -13.78 3.15 11.52
N ASP A 230 -14.53 2.66 12.49
CA ASP A 230 -14.28 2.85 13.92
C ASP A 230 -13.61 1.57 14.45
N PHE A 231 -12.29 1.65 14.70
CA PHE A 231 -11.53 0.47 15.15
C PHE A 231 -11.96 -0.01 16.54
N ASP A 232 -12.47 0.88 17.39
CA ASP A 232 -12.96 0.48 18.72
C ASP A 232 -14.21 -0.41 18.59
N GLU A 233 -15.05 -0.19 17.59
CA GLU A 233 -16.21 -1.04 17.27
C GLU A 233 -15.79 -2.37 16.63
N VAL A 234 -14.83 -2.32 15.69
CA VAL A 234 -14.28 -3.53 15.06
C VAL A 234 -13.65 -4.45 16.10
N LEU A 235 -12.86 -3.91 17.01
CA LEU A 235 -12.18 -4.68 18.06
C LEU A 235 -13.15 -5.28 19.08
N LYS A 236 -14.23 -4.59 19.44
CA LYS A 236 -15.29 -5.12 20.34
C LYS A 236 -16.01 -6.33 19.76
N ASN A 237 -16.11 -6.41 18.43
CA ASN A 237 -16.81 -7.48 17.73
C ASN A 237 -15.85 -8.52 17.12
N ARG A 238 -14.63 -8.63 17.64
CA ARG A 238 -13.54 -9.45 17.09
C ARG A 238 -13.89 -10.93 16.89
N ASP A 239 -14.74 -11.49 17.77
CA ASP A 239 -15.16 -12.91 17.70
C ASP A 239 -16.07 -13.21 16.48
N ASP A 240 -16.62 -12.17 15.85
CA ASP A 240 -17.43 -12.28 14.63
C ASP A 240 -16.97 -11.25 13.60
N VAL A 241 -15.89 -11.60 12.87
CA VAL A 241 -15.27 -10.73 11.86
C VAL A 241 -16.25 -10.29 10.78
N ALA A 242 -17.21 -11.11 10.40
CA ALA A 242 -18.23 -10.74 9.41
C ALA A 242 -19.11 -9.60 9.93
N LYS A 243 -19.61 -9.69 11.18
CA LYS A 243 -20.37 -8.61 11.81
C LYS A 243 -19.51 -7.39 12.10
N SER A 244 -18.21 -7.58 12.42
CA SER A 244 -17.29 -6.47 12.64
C SER A 244 -17.08 -5.66 11.37
N VAL A 245 -16.91 -6.33 10.24
CA VAL A 245 -16.78 -5.68 8.93
C VAL A 245 -18.08 -5.00 8.54
N ASP A 246 -19.22 -5.68 8.67
CA ASP A 246 -20.53 -5.09 8.38
C ASP A 246 -20.80 -3.84 9.24
N SER A 247 -20.51 -3.89 10.54
CA SER A 247 -20.71 -2.74 11.43
C SER A 247 -19.75 -1.59 11.14
N ALA A 248 -18.53 -1.88 10.71
CA ALA A 248 -17.54 -0.88 10.35
C ALA A 248 -17.87 -0.16 9.02
N PHE A 249 -18.57 -0.86 8.10
CA PHE A 249 -18.97 -0.35 6.79
C PHE A 249 -20.45 0.09 6.72
N GLU A 250 -21.14 0.28 7.84
CA GLU A 250 -22.56 0.68 7.88
C GLU A 250 -22.91 1.97 7.12
N LYS A 251 -21.92 2.76 6.70
CA LYS A 251 -22.10 4.00 5.95
C LYS A 251 -21.29 4.03 4.67
N ILE A 252 -21.54 3.08 3.79
CA ILE A 252 -21.04 3.21 2.42
C ILE A 252 -22.01 4.15 1.66
N VAL A 253 -21.49 5.29 1.23
CA VAL A 253 -22.21 6.24 0.40
C VAL A 253 -21.77 6.02 -1.04
N PHE A 254 -22.71 5.66 -1.90
CA PHE A 254 -22.52 5.51 -3.34
C PHE A 254 -22.81 6.83 -4.06
#